data_9037b2a264271790eed51b662abc9e12
#
_entry.id   9037b2a264271790eed51b662abc9e12
#
_cell.length_a   1.000
_cell.length_b   1.000
_cell.length_c   1.000
_cell.angle_alpha   90.00
_cell.angle_beta   90.00
_cell.angle_gamma   90.00
#
_symmetry.space_group_name_H-M   'P 1'
#
loop_
_entity.id
_entity.type
_entity.pdbx_description
1 polymer ?
#
loop_
_entity_poly.entity_id
_entity_poly.type
_entity_poly.pdbx_seq_one_letter_code
_entity_poly.pdbx_strand_id
1 'polypeptide(L)'
;VVEIGVGLGFLTRELAARAGAVLAVEIDGRLLQLAREDLAAAANVTWVHGDALSGPERSLHPAIAAAVPAAADGRVLVVANLPYSVSGPLLAELCALPQLPARCVLLVQKELAQRIAAPSGDAEYGGLAVQVQAPYRARLVRDVGPQVFRPRPKVVSAVLELERRTDSPLAGRSGAERRNFGVFVRQLFQQRR
;
A
#
# COMPACT_ATOMS: atom_id res chain seq x y z
N VAL A 1 -2.52 -0.98 12.47
CA VAL A 1 -1.69 -1.10 11.26
C VAL A 1 -2.31 -2.13 10.34
N VAL A 2 -2.25 -1.90 9.02
CA VAL A 2 -2.59 -2.90 8.00
C VAL A 2 -1.30 -3.35 7.32
N GLU A 3 -1.02 -4.64 7.33
CA GLU A 3 0.06 -5.27 6.59
C GLU A 3 -0.49 -6.06 5.41
N ILE A 4 0.12 -5.89 4.23
CA ILE A 4 -0.25 -6.59 3.00
C ILE A 4 0.96 -7.39 2.51
N GLY A 5 0.78 -8.71 2.40
CA GLY A 5 1.86 -9.64 2.05
C GLY A 5 2.72 -9.99 3.27
N VAL A 6 2.16 -10.80 4.15
CA VAL A 6 2.79 -11.23 5.42
C VAL A 6 4.06 -12.06 5.19
N GLY A 7 4.03 -12.95 4.19
CA GLY A 7 5.09 -13.91 3.96
C GLY A 7 5.30 -14.79 5.20
N LEU A 8 6.54 -14.87 5.68
CA LEU A 8 6.91 -15.64 6.89
C LEU A 8 6.68 -14.86 8.21
N GLY A 9 6.06 -13.68 8.19
CA GLY A 9 5.72 -12.95 9.40
C GLY A 9 6.85 -12.11 10.01
N PHE A 10 7.98 -11.93 9.35
CA PHE A 10 9.10 -11.14 9.90
C PHE A 10 8.70 -9.68 10.17
N LEU A 11 8.01 -9.06 9.21
CA LEU A 11 7.53 -7.69 9.39
C LEU A 11 6.35 -7.65 10.37
N THR A 12 5.45 -8.63 10.31
CA THR A 12 4.31 -8.77 11.23
C THR A 12 4.76 -8.78 12.69
N ARG A 13 5.86 -9.51 13.00
CA ARG A 13 6.44 -9.57 14.36
C ARG A 13 6.82 -8.18 14.86
N GLU A 14 7.51 -7.40 14.02
CA GLU A 14 7.94 -6.05 14.37
C GLU A 14 6.75 -5.09 14.53
N LEU A 15 5.73 -5.25 13.69
CA LEU A 15 4.50 -4.46 13.77
C LEU A 15 3.69 -4.82 15.03
N ALA A 16 3.53 -6.11 15.34
CA ALA A 16 2.81 -6.58 16.52
C ALA A 16 3.44 -6.08 17.83
N ALA A 17 4.77 -5.99 17.88
CA ALA A 17 5.49 -5.48 19.05
C ALA A 17 5.30 -3.97 19.28
N ARG A 18 4.86 -3.19 18.25
CA ARG A 18 4.81 -1.71 18.30
C ARG A 18 3.43 -1.12 18.07
N ALA A 19 2.51 -1.88 17.49
CA ALA A 19 1.18 -1.41 17.17
C ALA A 19 0.15 -1.96 18.16
N GLY A 20 -0.88 -1.18 18.46
CA GLY A 20 -2.00 -1.64 19.27
C GLY A 20 -2.80 -2.76 18.60
N ALA A 21 -2.91 -2.75 17.26
CA ALA A 21 -3.54 -3.80 16.47
C ALA A 21 -2.92 -3.89 15.08
N VAL A 22 -2.84 -5.10 14.54
CA VAL A 22 -2.34 -5.41 13.19
C VAL A 22 -3.39 -6.24 12.45
N LEU A 23 -3.80 -5.78 11.27
CA LEU A 23 -4.51 -6.61 10.29
C LEU A 23 -3.47 -7.11 9.29
N ALA A 24 -3.24 -8.40 9.25
CA ALA A 24 -2.22 -9.06 8.42
C ALA A 24 -2.91 -9.88 7.32
N VAL A 25 -2.72 -9.48 6.04
CA VAL A 25 -3.37 -10.08 4.87
C VAL A 25 -2.33 -10.81 4.03
N GLU A 26 -2.57 -12.10 3.73
CA GLU A 26 -1.68 -12.95 2.92
C GLU A 26 -2.50 -13.84 1.98
N ILE A 27 -2.06 -13.94 0.74
CA ILE A 27 -2.69 -14.77 -0.29
C ILE A 27 -2.25 -16.23 -0.22
N ASP A 28 -1.03 -16.50 0.24
CA ASP A 28 -0.51 -17.85 0.39
C ASP A 28 -0.90 -18.41 1.76
N GLY A 29 -1.83 -19.39 1.76
CA GLY A 29 -2.33 -20.01 2.99
C GLY A 29 -1.26 -20.75 3.77
N ARG A 30 -0.20 -21.27 3.11
CA ARG A 30 0.90 -21.97 3.80
C ARG A 30 1.80 -20.99 4.53
N LEU A 31 2.16 -19.87 3.88
CA LEU A 31 2.94 -18.81 4.51
C LEU A 31 2.16 -18.20 5.68
N LEU A 32 0.87 -17.94 5.49
CA LEU A 32 0.00 -17.43 6.54
C LEU A 32 -0.05 -18.37 7.76
N GLN A 33 -0.16 -19.67 7.51
CA GLN A 33 -0.18 -20.67 8.59
C GLN A 33 1.13 -20.65 9.37
N LEU A 34 2.28 -20.68 8.68
CA LEU A 34 3.60 -20.62 9.31
C LEU A 34 3.78 -19.35 10.14
N ALA A 35 3.38 -18.20 9.61
CA ALA A 35 3.45 -16.93 10.33
C ALA A 35 2.57 -16.93 11.59
N ARG A 36 1.37 -17.51 11.51
CA ARG A 36 0.45 -17.64 12.67
C ARG A 36 0.99 -18.55 13.76
N GLU A 37 1.61 -19.67 13.38
CA GLU A 37 2.24 -20.59 14.33
C GLU A 37 3.44 -19.93 15.03
N ASP A 38 4.29 -19.26 14.26
CA ASP A 38 5.48 -18.57 14.79
C ASP A 38 5.12 -17.36 15.67
N LEU A 39 3.99 -16.72 15.42
CA LEU A 39 3.50 -15.55 16.15
C LEU A 39 2.24 -15.87 17.00
N ALA A 40 2.07 -17.11 17.44
CA ALA A 40 0.89 -17.54 18.20
C ALA A 40 0.64 -16.72 19.49
N ALA A 41 1.70 -16.15 20.07
CA ALA A 41 1.60 -15.29 21.25
C ALA A 41 1.17 -13.83 20.95
N ALA A 42 1.12 -13.43 19.67
CA ALA A 42 0.76 -12.07 19.26
C ALA A 42 -0.78 -11.90 19.23
N ALA A 43 -1.40 -11.66 20.37
CA ALA A 43 -2.85 -11.54 20.51
C ALA A 43 -3.47 -10.34 19.78
N ASN A 44 -2.67 -9.36 19.39
CA ASN A 44 -3.10 -8.13 18.68
C ASN A 44 -3.04 -8.24 17.15
N VAL A 45 -2.81 -9.45 16.60
CA VAL A 45 -2.78 -9.67 15.15
C VAL A 45 -4.06 -10.36 14.69
N THR A 46 -4.76 -9.74 13.76
CA THR A 46 -5.88 -10.34 13.02
C THR A 46 -5.38 -10.84 11.68
N TRP A 47 -5.51 -12.14 11.44
CA TRP A 47 -5.00 -12.81 10.24
C TRP A 47 -6.10 -12.97 9.20
N VAL A 48 -5.82 -12.60 7.96
CA VAL A 48 -6.74 -12.71 6.83
C VAL A 48 -6.06 -13.48 5.70
N HIS A 49 -6.63 -14.61 5.32
CA HIS A 49 -6.23 -15.35 4.12
C HIS A 49 -7.00 -14.81 2.91
N GLY A 50 -6.32 -14.20 1.97
CA GLY A 50 -6.94 -13.69 0.74
C GLY A 50 -6.04 -12.79 -0.09
N ASP A 51 -6.47 -12.58 -1.34
CA ASP A 51 -5.84 -11.59 -2.22
C ASP A 51 -6.22 -10.18 -1.77
N ALA A 52 -5.24 -9.31 -1.60
CA ALA A 52 -5.44 -7.91 -1.24
C ALA A 52 -6.31 -7.13 -2.25
N LEU A 53 -6.42 -7.62 -3.49
CA LEU A 53 -7.24 -7.06 -4.58
C LEU A 53 -8.41 -7.97 -4.96
N SER A 54 -9.05 -8.64 -4.01
CA SER A 54 -10.18 -9.55 -4.21
C SER A 54 -11.56 -8.91 -4.02
N GLY A 55 -11.63 -7.62 -3.74
CA GLY A 55 -12.89 -6.89 -3.69
C GLY A 55 -13.55 -6.79 -5.07
N PRO A 56 -14.83 -6.32 -5.13
CA PRO A 56 -15.52 -6.09 -6.39
C PRO A 56 -14.69 -5.24 -7.36
N GLU A 57 -14.69 -5.62 -8.65
CA GLU A 57 -13.91 -4.93 -9.70
C GLU A 57 -12.39 -4.85 -9.41
N ARG A 58 -11.85 -5.84 -8.68
CA ARG A 58 -10.47 -5.87 -8.20
C ARG A 58 -10.12 -4.71 -7.25
N SER A 59 -11.09 -4.21 -6.51
CA SER A 59 -10.85 -3.30 -5.41
C SER A 59 -10.16 -4.00 -4.23
N LEU A 60 -9.81 -3.23 -3.19
CA LEU A 60 -9.20 -3.80 -2.00
C LEU A 60 -10.10 -4.84 -1.34
N HIS A 61 -9.47 -5.85 -0.76
CA HIS A 61 -10.13 -6.86 0.06
C HIS A 61 -11.02 -6.19 1.13
N PRO A 62 -12.26 -6.68 1.38
CA PRO A 62 -13.21 -6.04 2.30
C PRO A 62 -12.62 -5.79 3.70
N ALA A 63 -11.81 -6.70 4.22
CA ALA A 63 -11.17 -6.52 5.52
C ALA A 63 -10.21 -5.32 5.56
N ILE A 64 -9.46 -5.06 4.46
CA ILE A 64 -8.57 -3.89 4.34
C ILE A 64 -9.42 -2.62 4.26
N ALA A 65 -10.47 -2.63 3.42
CA ALA A 65 -11.35 -1.48 3.25
C ALA A 65 -12.09 -1.11 4.55
N ALA A 66 -12.45 -2.10 5.36
CA ALA A 66 -13.11 -1.89 6.65
C ALA A 66 -12.15 -1.45 7.78
N ALA A 67 -10.89 -1.89 7.75
CA ALA A 67 -9.91 -1.58 8.80
C ALA A 67 -9.55 -0.09 8.85
N VAL A 68 -9.57 0.62 7.72
CA VAL A 68 -9.18 2.04 7.68
C VAL A 68 -10.21 2.93 8.35
N PRO A 69 -11.53 2.81 8.09
CA PRO A 69 -12.55 3.58 8.81
C PRO A 69 -12.72 3.20 10.28
N ALA A 70 -12.39 1.95 10.66
CA ALA A 70 -12.62 1.43 12.00
C ALA A 70 -11.66 1.97 13.07
N ALA A 71 -10.57 2.63 12.68
CA ALA A 71 -9.63 3.18 13.66
C ALA A 71 -10.21 4.43 14.34
N ALA A 72 -10.40 4.36 15.63
CA ALA A 72 -11.06 5.38 16.45
C ALA A 72 -10.38 6.78 16.38
N ASP A 73 -9.08 6.83 16.09
CA ASP A 73 -8.30 8.06 15.99
C ASP A 73 -7.95 8.45 14.54
N GLY A 74 -8.47 7.71 13.55
CA GLY A 74 -8.21 7.91 12.13
C GLY A 74 -6.75 7.71 11.70
N ARG A 75 -5.89 7.15 12.56
CA ARG A 75 -4.45 6.95 12.31
C ARG A 75 -4.14 5.54 11.84
N VAL A 76 -4.75 5.09 10.76
CA VAL A 76 -4.33 3.84 10.15
C VAL A 76 -3.04 4.04 9.38
N LEU A 77 -2.09 3.14 9.61
CA LEU A 77 -0.88 3.00 8.83
C LEU A 77 -1.01 1.75 7.96
N VAL A 78 -0.57 1.86 6.71
CA VAL A 78 -0.36 0.69 5.83
C VAL A 78 1.14 0.46 5.73
N VAL A 79 1.60 -0.72 6.11
CA VAL A 79 3.01 -1.11 6.03
C VAL A 79 3.10 -2.41 5.27
N ALA A 80 3.87 -2.46 4.19
CA ALA A 80 3.87 -3.64 3.33
C ALA A 80 5.17 -3.81 2.54
N ASN A 81 5.59 -5.07 2.40
CA ASN A 81 6.53 -5.49 1.37
C ASN A 81 5.72 -6.02 0.18
N LEU A 82 5.40 -5.14 -0.77
CA LEU A 82 4.44 -5.45 -1.82
C LEU A 82 5.03 -6.34 -2.92
N PRO A 83 4.29 -7.39 -3.35
CA PRO A 83 4.63 -8.08 -4.59
C PRO A 83 4.63 -7.09 -5.76
N TYR A 84 5.69 -7.10 -6.58
CA TYR A 84 5.91 -6.09 -7.62
C TYR A 84 4.77 -6.02 -8.65
N SER A 85 4.17 -7.17 -8.96
CA SER A 85 3.10 -7.27 -9.97
C SER A 85 1.80 -6.55 -9.57
N VAL A 86 1.56 -6.35 -8.27
CA VAL A 86 0.33 -5.75 -7.75
C VAL A 86 0.52 -4.37 -7.13
N SER A 87 1.76 -3.90 -7.02
CA SER A 87 2.07 -2.63 -6.33
C SER A 87 1.34 -1.43 -6.94
N GLY A 88 1.33 -1.30 -8.25
CA GLY A 88 0.65 -0.18 -8.94
C GLY A 88 -0.87 -0.19 -8.74
N PRO A 89 -1.57 -1.28 -9.08
CA PRO A 89 -3.01 -1.42 -8.82
C PRO A 89 -3.38 -1.20 -7.35
N LEU A 90 -2.61 -1.76 -6.42
CA LEU A 90 -2.87 -1.63 -4.99
C LEU A 90 -2.73 -0.18 -4.50
N LEU A 91 -1.72 0.54 -4.97
CA LEU A 91 -1.55 1.97 -4.69
C LEU A 91 -2.73 2.79 -5.21
N ALA A 92 -3.22 2.50 -6.41
CA ALA A 92 -4.38 3.17 -6.99
C ALA A 92 -5.64 2.94 -6.13
N GLU A 93 -5.85 1.72 -5.65
CA GLU A 93 -6.99 1.36 -4.80
C GLU A 93 -6.88 1.95 -3.38
N LEU A 94 -5.68 2.02 -2.78
CA LEU A 94 -5.46 2.73 -1.52
C LEU A 94 -5.85 4.21 -1.62
N CYS A 95 -5.59 4.86 -2.76
CA CYS A 95 -5.99 6.25 -3.02
C CYS A 95 -7.51 6.41 -3.21
N ALA A 96 -8.24 5.34 -3.51
CA ALA A 96 -9.68 5.33 -3.73
C ALA A 96 -10.51 4.94 -2.49
N LEU A 97 -9.86 4.65 -1.35
CA LEU A 97 -10.56 4.29 -0.12
C LEU A 97 -11.48 5.44 0.36
N PRO A 98 -12.66 5.13 0.95
CA PRO A 98 -13.55 6.14 1.52
C PRO A 98 -12.85 7.02 2.57
N GLN A 99 -12.00 6.40 3.37
CA GLN A 99 -11.09 7.10 4.28
C GLN A 99 -9.65 6.68 3.97
N LEU A 100 -8.77 7.65 3.86
CA LEU A 100 -7.38 7.41 3.48
C LEU A 100 -6.54 7.05 4.71
N PRO A 101 -5.64 6.05 4.61
CA PRO A 101 -4.60 5.84 5.61
C PRO A 101 -3.85 7.13 5.91
N ALA A 102 -3.48 7.33 7.17
CA ALA A 102 -2.69 8.51 7.56
C ALA A 102 -1.28 8.47 6.92
N ARG A 103 -0.72 7.27 6.81
CA ARG A 103 0.60 7.03 6.21
C ARG A 103 0.66 5.64 5.61
N CYS A 104 1.37 5.52 4.49
CA CYS A 104 1.76 4.22 3.93
C CYS A 104 3.29 4.16 3.86
N VAL A 105 3.88 3.05 4.31
CA VAL A 105 5.31 2.75 4.18
C VAL A 105 5.43 1.44 3.41
N LEU A 106 5.86 1.53 2.17
CA LEU A 106 5.76 0.44 1.21
C LEU A 106 7.12 0.14 0.62
N LEU A 107 7.50 -1.13 0.60
CA LEU A 107 8.64 -1.60 -0.16
C LEU A 107 8.15 -2.03 -1.54
N VAL A 108 8.64 -1.35 -2.57
CA VAL A 108 8.25 -1.54 -3.97
C VAL A 108 9.49 -1.55 -4.87
N GLN A 109 9.34 -1.84 -6.16
CA GLN A 109 10.44 -1.65 -7.13
C GLN A 109 10.91 -0.18 -7.12
N LYS A 110 12.22 0.03 -7.18
CA LYS A 110 12.83 1.38 -7.17
C LYS A 110 12.27 2.27 -8.28
N GLU A 111 12.14 1.73 -9.50
CA GLU A 111 11.58 2.46 -10.64
C GLU A 111 10.15 2.96 -10.33
N LEU A 112 9.30 2.11 -9.75
CA LEU A 112 7.95 2.50 -9.37
C LEU A 112 7.97 3.61 -8.29
N ALA A 113 8.84 3.48 -7.28
CA ALA A 113 8.98 4.50 -6.26
C ALA A 113 9.45 5.85 -6.83
N GLN A 114 10.42 5.84 -7.75
CA GLN A 114 10.90 7.02 -8.45
C GLN A 114 9.79 7.70 -9.25
N ARG A 115 9.05 6.93 -10.06
CA ARG A 115 7.91 7.45 -10.81
C ARG A 115 6.83 8.06 -9.93
N ILE A 116 6.53 7.44 -8.77
CA ILE A 116 5.52 7.96 -7.85
C ILE A 116 6.01 9.23 -7.13
N ALA A 117 7.29 9.31 -6.79
CA ALA A 117 7.86 10.45 -6.09
C ALA A 117 8.36 11.57 -7.05
N ALA A 118 8.31 11.34 -8.37
CA ALA A 118 8.75 12.31 -9.37
C ALA A 118 7.95 13.62 -9.25
N PRO A 119 8.59 14.80 -9.29
CA PRO A 119 7.89 16.07 -9.30
C PRO A 119 7.20 16.34 -10.64
N SER A 120 6.22 17.23 -10.64
CA SER A 120 5.58 17.69 -11.87
C SER A 120 6.61 18.29 -12.83
N GLY A 121 6.57 17.88 -14.10
CA GLY A 121 7.54 18.30 -15.14
C GLY A 121 8.71 17.34 -15.34
N ASP A 122 8.92 16.39 -14.45
CA ASP A 122 9.89 15.33 -14.60
C ASP A 122 9.45 14.31 -15.68
N ALA A 123 10.40 13.70 -16.39
CA ALA A 123 10.14 12.67 -17.42
C ALA A 123 9.45 11.43 -16.83
N GLU A 124 9.75 11.09 -15.58
CA GLU A 124 9.16 9.96 -14.86
C GLU A 124 7.75 10.25 -14.33
N TYR A 125 7.30 11.52 -14.34
CA TYR A 125 5.99 11.92 -13.82
C TYR A 125 4.86 11.41 -14.72
N GLY A 126 4.14 10.40 -14.22
CA GLY A 126 3.07 9.73 -14.96
C GLY A 126 1.72 9.75 -14.25
N GLY A 127 0.70 9.16 -14.88
CA GLY A 127 -0.67 9.13 -14.35
C GLY A 127 -0.76 8.55 -12.92
N LEU A 128 0.02 7.52 -12.59
CA LEU A 128 0.04 6.99 -11.24
C LEU A 128 0.63 7.98 -10.23
N ALA A 129 1.67 8.75 -10.62
CA ALA A 129 2.20 9.83 -9.78
C ALA A 129 1.13 10.87 -9.47
N VAL A 130 0.39 11.33 -10.48
CA VAL A 130 -0.73 12.27 -10.29
C VAL A 130 -1.78 11.70 -9.35
N GLN A 131 -2.18 10.44 -9.56
CA GLN A 131 -3.21 9.79 -8.75
C GLN A 131 -2.79 9.65 -7.29
N VAL A 132 -1.52 9.30 -7.03
CA VAL A 132 -0.99 9.11 -5.67
C VAL A 132 -0.66 10.44 -5.00
N GLN A 133 -0.03 11.38 -5.71
CA GLN A 133 0.38 12.65 -5.11
C GLN A 133 -0.78 13.62 -4.88
N ALA A 134 -1.93 13.39 -5.51
CA ALA A 134 -3.12 14.19 -5.21
C ALA A 134 -3.54 14.04 -3.74
N PRO A 135 -3.74 12.83 -3.16
CA PRO A 135 -4.06 12.66 -1.75
C PRO A 135 -2.86 12.57 -0.81
N TYR A 136 -1.64 12.29 -1.31
CA TYR A 136 -0.45 12.03 -0.50
C TYR A 136 0.75 12.88 -0.91
N ARG A 137 1.61 13.18 0.05
CA ARG A 137 3.00 13.54 -0.21
C ARG A 137 3.81 12.26 -0.32
N ALA A 138 4.45 12.06 -1.46
CA ALA A 138 5.26 10.87 -1.74
C ALA A 138 6.74 11.18 -1.55
N ARG A 139 7.45 10.30 -0.84
CA ARG A 139 8.89 10.42 -0.58
C ARG A 139 9.58 9.07 -0.72
N LEU A 140 10.63 9.02 -1.53
CA LEU A 140 11.56 7.90 -1.56
C LEU A 140 12.47 8.03 -0.32
N VAL A 141 12.42 7.02 0.57
CA VAL A 141 13.14 7.06 1.85
C VAL A 141 14.55 6.51 1.69
N ARG A 142 14.68 5.31 1.10
CA ARG A 142 15.96 4.64 0.87
C ARG A 142 15.83 3.52 -0.15
N ASP A 143 16.93 3.20 -0.80
CA ASP A 143 17.06 2.00 -1.63
C ASP A 143 17.29 0.76 -0.78
N VAL A 144 16.83 -0.40 -1.29
CA VAL A 144 17.04 -1.71 -0.69
C VAL A 144 17.57 -2.66 -1.76
N GLY A 145 18.82 -3.08 -1.59
CA GLY A 145 19.47 -3.96 -2.56
C GLY A 145 18.86 -5.36 -2.59
N PRO A 146 18.96 -6.06 -3.74
CA PRO A 146 18.34 -7.37 -3.93
C PRO A 146 18.93 -8.48 -3.04
N GLN A 147 20.12 -8.27 -2.46
CA GLN A 147 20.81 -9.25 -1.61
C GLN A 147 20.09 -9.55 -0.29
N VAL A 148 19.18 -8.68 0.17
CA VAL A 148 18.44 -8.87 1.43
C VAL A 148 17.19 -9.75 1.28
N PHE A 149 16.84 -10.11 0.04
CA PHE A 149 15.63 -10.89 -0.25
C PHE A 149 15.92 -12.35 -0.56
N ARG A 150 14.97 -13.21 -0.24
CA ARG A 150 14.95 -14.63 -0.63
C ARG A 150 13.53 -15.02 -1.09
N PRO A 151 13.38 -15.46 -2.36
CA PRO A 151 14.39 -15.49 -3.43
C PRO A 151 14.87 -14.08 -3.80
N ARG A 152 16.10 -13.99 -4.33
CA ARG A 152 16.72 -12.71 -4.73
C ARG A 152 16.04 -12.16 -5.99
N PRO A 153 15.46 -10.95 -5.96
CA PRO A 153 14.89 -10.31 -7.13
C PRO A 153 15.98 -9.83 -8.10
N LYS A 154 15.60 -9.59 -9.36
CA LYS A 154 16.50 -9.06 -10.40
C LYS A 154 16.66 -7.53 -10.34
N VAL A 155 15.84 -6.86 -9.55
CA VAL A 155 15.75 -5.39 -9.50
C VAL A 155 16.00 -4.88 -8.09
N VAL A 156 16.42 -3.62 -7.98
CA VAL A 156 16.55 -2.91 -6.71
C VAL A 156 15.15 -2.50 -6.25
N SER A 157 14.91 -2.58 -4.96
CA SER A 157 13.69 -2.09 -4.31
C SER A 157 13.96 -0.73 -3.66
N ALA A 158 12.89 -0.05 -3.29
CA ALA A 158 12.97 1.16 -2.49
C ALA A 158 11.82 1.23 -1.48
N VAL A 159 12.08 1.86 -0.35
CA VAL A 159 11.06 2.23 0.62
C VAL A 159 10.42 3.53 0.17
N LEU A 160 9.14 3.47 -0.17
CA LEU A 160 8.29 4.59 -0.51
C LEU A 160 7.42 4.94 0.71
N GLU A 161 7.48 6.19 1.13
CA GLU A 161 6.58 6.74 2.14
C GLU A 161 5.54 7.63 1.48
N LEU A 162 4.29 7.43 1.85
CA LEU A 162 3.16 8.27 1.47
C LEU A 162 2.55 8.85 2.74
N GLU A 163 2.52 10.16 2.87
CA GLU A 163 1.89 10.88 3.99
C GLU A 163 0.63 11.59 3.50
N ARG A 164 -0.51 11.36 4.16
CA ARG A 164 -1.79 11.96 3.76
C ARG A 164 -1.72 13.48 3.84
N ARG A 165 -2.10 14.13 2.77
CA ARG A 165 -2.16 15.59 2.66
C ARG A 165 -3.44 16.12 3.29
N THR A 166 -3.32 17.15 4.11
CA THR A 166 -4.46 17.93 4.62
C THR A 166 -4.87 19.06 3.67
N ASP A 167 -3.93 19.49 2.82
CA ASP A 167 -4.09 20.53 1.80
C ASP A 167 -4.45 19.98 0.40
N SER A 168 -4.87 18.71 0.33
CA SER A 168 -5.19 18.05 -0.93
C SER A 168 -6.49 18.61 -1.55
N PRO A 169 -6.55 18.80 -2.88
CA PRO A 169 -7.80 19.09 -3.58
C PRO A 169 -8.82 17.94 -3.48
N LEU A 170 -8.35 16.75 -3.09
CA LEU A 170 -9.18 15.56 -2.83
C LEU A 170 -9.51 15.38 -1.34
N ALA A 171 -9.11 16.32 -0.46
CA ALA A 171 -9.47 16.28 0.94
C ALA A 171 -11.00 16.37 1.09
N GLY A 172 -11.59 15.55 1.95
CA GLY A 172 -13.04 15.49 2.14
C GLY A 172 -13.84 14.84 1.00
N ARG A 173 -13.21 14.45 -0.12
CA ARG A 173 -13.90 13.74 -1.20
C ARG A 173 -14.18 12.29 -0.81
N SER A 174 -15.30 11.77 -1.31
CA SER A 174 -15.67 10.36 -1.15
C SER A 174 -14.70 9.41 -1.88
N GLY A 175 -14.71 8.12 -1.53
CA GLY A 175 -13.96 7.11 -2.27
C GLY A 175 -14.36 7.03 -3.75
N ALA A 176 -15.65 7.20 -4.06
CA ALA A 176 -16.14 7.23 -5.44
C ALA A 176 -15.58 8.40 -6.24
N GLU A 177 -15.54 9.61 -5.68
CA GLU A 177 -14.94 10.78 -6.34
C GLU A 177 -13.45 10.59 -6.59
N ARG A 178 -12.70 10.03 -5.62
CA ARG A 178 -11.29 9.71 -5.80
C ARG A 178 -11.06 8.62 -6.85
N ARG A 179 -11.92 7.62 -6.92
CA ARG A 179 -11.90 6.60 -7.97
C ARG A 179 -12.12 7.21 -9.34
N ASN A 180 -13.14 8.07 -9.49
CA ASN A 180 -13.42 8.79 -10.73
C ASN A 180 -12.24 9.68 -11.16
N PHE A 181 -11.60 10.37 -10.22
CA PHE A 181 -10.37 11.11 -10.49
C PHE A 181 -9.26 10.20 -11.03
N GLY A 182 -9.05 9.02 -10.43
CA GLY A 182 -8.07 8.04 -10.93
C GLY A 182 -8.38 7.53 -12.34
N VAL A 183 -9.66 7.31 -12.66
CA VAL A 183 -10.11 6.94 -14.02
C VAL A 183 -9.81 8.07 -15.01
N PHE A 184 -10.18 9.29 -14.67
CA PHE A 184 -9.94 10.48 -15.49
C PHE A 184 -8.43 10.68 -15.78
N VAL A 185 -7.60 10.60 -14.75
CA VAL A 185 -6.14 10.71 -14.91
C VAL A 185 -5.60 9.63 -15.84
N ARG A 186 -6.02 8.37 -15.69
CA ARG A 186 -5.60 7.29 -16.59
C ARG A 186 -5.97 7.57 -18.06
N GLN A 187 -7.18 8.05 -18.31
CA GLN A 187 -7.63 8.39 -19.68
C GLN A 187 -6.79 9.51 -20.29
N LEU A 188 -6.47 10.56 -19.54
CA LEU A 188 -5.61 11.65 -20.01
C LEU A 188 -4.21 11.17 -20.40
N PHE A 189 -3.62 10.28 -19.61
CA PHE A 189 -2.28 9.77 -19.88
C PHE A 189 -2.24 8.70 -20.99
N GLN A 190 -3.34 8.01 -21.27
CA GLN A 190 -3.44 7.10 -22.43
C GLN A 190 -3.47 7.84 -23.77
N GLN A 191 -3.94 9.09 -23.79
CA GLN A 191 -4.01 9.92 -25.00
C GLN A 191 -2.75 10.76 -25.24
N ARG A 192 -1.76 10.70 -24.35
CA ARG A 192 -0.47 11.35 -24.56
C ARG A 192 0.31 10.60 -25.65
N ARG A 193 0.37 11.18 -26.84
CA ARG A 193 1.28 10.79 -27.92
C ARG A 193 2.59 11.57 -27.79
#